data_43847ab99c1146ec3bfd781e3e74a90a
#
_entry.id   43847ab99c1146ec3bfd781e3e74a90a
#
_cell.length_a   1.000
_cell.length_b   1.000
_cell.length_c   1.000
_cell.angle_alpha   90.00
_cell.angle_beta   90.00
_cell.angle_gamma   90.00
#
_symmetry.space_group_name_H-M   'P 1'
#
loop_
_entity.id
_entity.type
_entity.pdbx_description
1 polymer ?
#
loop_
_entity_poly.entity_id
_entity_poly.type
_entity_poly.pdbx_seq_one_letter_code
_entity_poly.pdbx_strand_id
1 'polypeptide(L)'
;VGPSTLAQYWHRHAADSAQIIELAPKSALVWLDIGSGAGFPGLILALLLAERSVEGAPCHVHLVESDRKKVSFLRAVIRDTGAPATVHHMRIEALSEARPEPLRQVDVITARALAPMQGLAGFMAPFFNSSTIALLHKGRDWQEELTQAAQYWKLDTIAHPSRTDAQARLIEIRALSAR
;
A
#
# COMPACT_ATOMS: atom_id res chain seq x y z
N VAL A 1 -3.94 1.87 15.79
CA VAL A 1 -3.96 3.32 16.05
C VAL A 1 -3.69 3.51 17.53
N GLY A 2 -2.65 4.26 17.89
CA GLY A 2 -2.34 4.55 19.30
C GLY A 2 -3.34 5.53 19.92
N PRO A 3 -3.56 5.51 21.26
CA PRO A 3 -4.49 6.42 21.92
C PRO A 3 -4.21 7.90 21.64
N SER A 4 -2.94 8.28 21.51
CA SER A 4 -2.52 9.67 21.24
C SER A 4 -2.90 10.18 19.85
N THR A 5 -3.26 9.31 18.91
CA THR A 5 -3.61 9.67 17.53
C THR A 5 -5.11 9.61 17.24
N LEU A 6 -5.94 9.18 18.20
CA LEU A 6 -7.40 9.09 18.03
C LEU A 6 -8.04 10.46 17.75
N ALA A 7 -7.60 11.52 18.43
CA ALA A 7 -8.12 12.87 18.20
C ALA A 7 -7.82 13.42 16.79
N GLN A 8 -6.79 12.88 16.13
CA GLN A 8 -6.36 13.28 14.79
C GLN A 8 -6.59 12.17 13.76
N TYR A 9 -7.47 11.21 14.07
CA TYR A 9 -7.71 10.01 13.26
C TYR A 9 -8.00 10.33 11.79
N TRP A 10 -8.94 11.26 11.56
CA TRP A 10 -9.34 11.65 10.20
C TRP A 10 -8.19 12.27 9.41
N HIS A 11 -7.42 13.17 10.01
CA HIS A 11 -6.33 13.84 9.32
C HIS A 11 -5.10 12.93 9.15
N ARG A 12 -4.63 12.33 10.25
CA ARG A 12 -3.38 11.54 10.25
C ARG A 12 -3.49 10.16 9.64
N HIS A 13 -4.69 9.60 9.53
CA HIS A 13 -4.86 8.25 9.02
C HIS A 13 -5.77 8.20 7.80
N ALA A 14 -7.00 8.68 7.88
CA ALA A 14 -7.93 8.57 6.77
C ALA A 14 -7.56 9.50 5.60
N ALA A 15 -7.40 10.80 5.85
CA ALA A 15 -7.01 11.75 4.79
C ALA A 15 -5.61 11.48 4.25
N ASP A 16 -4.67 11.10 5.13
CA ASP A 16 -3.31 10.69 4.73
C ASP A 16 -3.34 9.49 3.78
N SER A 17 -4.16 8.48 4.06
CA SER A 17 -4.34 7.32 3.17
C SER A 17 -5.03 7.68 1.85
N ALA A 18 -6.05 8.56 1.90
CA ALA A 18 -6.87 8.91 0.74
C ALA A 18 -6.10 9.64 -0.37
N GLN A 19 -5.06 10.41 -0.01
CA GLN A 19 -4.28 11.18 -1.00
C GLN A 19 -3.59 10.29 -2.06
N ILE A 20 -3.36 8.99 -1.77
CA ILE A 20 -2.80 8.03 -2.73
C ILE A 20 -3.65 7.91 -3.99
N ILE A 21 -4.97 8.01 -3.89
CA ILE A 21 -5.89 7.80 -5.04
C ILE A 21 -5.61 8.80 -6.16
N GLU A 22 -5.20 10.01 -5.83
CA GLU A 22 -4.92 11.05 -6.83
C GLU A 22 -3.66 10.79 -7.64
N LEU A 23 -2.71 10.02 -7.08
CA LEU A 23 -1.46 9.65 -7.74
C LEU A 23 -1.59 8.35 -8.54
N ALA A 24 -2.60 7.54 -8.24
CA ALA A 24 -2.77 6.24 -8.85
C ALA A 24 -3.36 6.35 -10.27
N PRO A 25 -2.96 5.45 -11.20
CA PRO A 25 -3.57 5.36 -12.52
C PRO A 25 -5.09 5.14 -12.40
N LYS A 26 -5.85 5.86 -13.23
CA LYS A 26 -7.31 5.68 -13.26
C LYS A 26 -7.74 4.28 -13.73
N SER A 27 -6.87 3.59 -14.45
CA SER A 27 -7.07 2.22 -14.94
C SER A 27 -6.72 1.14 -13.91
N ALA A 28 -6.18 1.51 -12.73
CA ALA A 28 -5.77 0.53 -11.74
C ALA A 28 -6.97 -0.21 -11.13
N LEU A 29 -6.97 -1.54 -11.23
CA LEU A 29 -8.01 -2.44 -10.72
C LEU A 29 -7.53 -3.26 -9.52
N VAL A 30 -6.30 -3.80 -9.60
CA VAL A 30 -5.74 -4.71 -8.59
C VAL A 30 -4.74 -3.97 -7.72
N TRP A 31 -5.08 -3.85 -6.44
CA TRP A 31 -4.27 -3.16 -5.44
C TRP A 31 -3.74 -4.14 -4.41
N LEU A 32 -2.49 -3.98 -4.00
CA LEU A 32 -1.83 -4.78 -2.97
C LEU A 32 -1.31 -3.87 -1.86
N ASP A 33 -1.88 -3.98 -0.67
CA ASP A 33 -1.42 -3.26 0.51
C ASP A 33 -0.60 -4.18 1.41
N ILE A 34 0.70 -3.95 1.51
CA ILE A 34 1.62 -4.79 2.26
C ILE A 34 1.81 -4.29 3.69
N GLY A 35 1.53 -5.17 4.66
CA GLY A 35 1.57 -4.81 6.08
C GLY A 35 0.41 -3.92 6.48
N SER A 36 -0.80 -4.28 6.12
CA SER A 36 -2.00 -3.43 6.22
C SER A 36 -2.33 -2.95 7.64
N GLY A 37 -1.86 -3.64 8.67
CA GLY A 37 -2.02 -3.23 10.06
C GLY A 37 -3.48 -3.03 10.45
N ALA A 38 -3.82 -1.82 10.88
CA ALA A 38 -5.20 -1.41 11.19
C ALA A 38 -5.97 -0.93 9.94
N GLY A 39 -5.50 -1.26 8.72
CA GLY A 39 -6.17 -0.93 7.47
C GLY A 39 -5.72 0.38 6.82
N PHE A 40 -4.53 0.88 7.15
CA PHE A 40 -3.99 2.11 6.58
C PHE A 40 -2.72 1.83 5.74
N PRO A 41 -2.73 2.18 4.44
CA PRO A 41 -3.80 2.85 3.69
C PRO A 41 -4.88 1.92 3.12
N GLY A 42 -4.64 0.60 2.99
CA GLY A 42 -5.37 -0.31 2.12
C GLY A 42 -6.89 -0.35 2.34
N LEU A 43 -7.37 -0.41 3.59
CA LEU A 43 -8.82 -0.47 3.87
C LEU A 43 -9.53 0.86 3.52
N ILE A 44 -8.86 2.00 3.78
CA ILE A 44 -9.40 3.32 3.37
C ILE A 44 -9.49 3.40 1.84
N LEU A 45 -8.45 2.91 1.14
CA LEU A 45 -8.46 2.85 -0.32
C LEU A 45 -9.60 1.95 -0.83
N ALA A 46 -9.80 0.78 -0.23
CA ALA A 46 -10.90 -0.11 -0.60
C ALA A 46 -12.27 0.57 -0.48
N LEU A 47 -12.51 1.30 0.62
CA LEU A 47 -13.76 2.03 0.80
C LEU A 47 -13.96 3.14 -0.24
N LEU A 48 -12.90 3.87 -0.58
CA LEU A 48 -12.96 4.94 -1.58
C LEU A 48 -13.05 4.42 -3.02
N LEU A 49 -12.59 3.19 -3.27
CA LEU A 49 -12.64 2.55 -4.58
C LEU A 49 -13.90 1.69 -4.78
N ALA A 50 -14.78 1.59 -3.78
CA ALA A 50 -15.95 0.71 -3.82
C ALA A 50 -16.88 0.97 -5.01
N GLU A 51 -17.06 2.25 -5.38
CA GLU A 51 -17.91 2.66 -6.51
C GLU A 51 -17.13 2.75 -7.84
N ARG A 52 -15.82 2.44 -7.82
CA ARG A 52 -14.97 2.57 -9.00
C ARG A 52 -14.91 1.27 -9.77
N SER A 53 -15.16 1.36 -11.05
CA SER A 53 -14.90 0.28 -12.00
C SER A 53 -14.22 0.83 -13.26
N VAL A 54 -13.47 -0.02 -13.95
CA VAL A 54 -12.84 0.28 -15.23
C VAL A 54 -13.34 -0.74 -16.25
N GLU A 55 -13.98 -0.27 -17.33
CA GLU A 55 -14.58 -1.14 -18.35
C GLU A 55 -15.52 -2.22 -17.77
N GLY A 56 -16.24 -1.88 -16.69
CA GLY A 56 -17.15 -2.79 -15.99
C GLY A 56 -16.49 -3.73 -14.97
N ALA A 57 -15.16 -3.78 -14.87
CA ALA A 57 -14.45 -4.54 -13.86
C ALA A 57 -14.29 -3.72 -12.57
N PRO A 58 -14.66 -4.25 -11.40
CA PRO A 58 -14.53 -3.53 -10.13
C PRO A 58 -13.07 -3.47 -9.65
N CYS A 59 -12.72 -2.38 -8.99
CA CYS A 59 -11.45 -2.31 -8.26
C CYS A 59 -11.47 -3.24 -7.05
N HIS A 60 -10.32 -3.84 -6.74
CA HIS A 60 -10.18 -4.71 -5.58
C HIS A 60 -8.85 -4.51 -4.84
N VAL A 61 -8.89 -4.53 -3.50
CA VAL A 61 -7.72 -4.31 -2.66
C VAL A 61 -7.37 -5.58 -1.89
N HIS A 62 -6.17 -6.08 -2.07
CA HIS A 62 -5.61 -7.22 -1.34
C HIS A 62 -4.80 -6.70 -0.14
N LEU A 63 -5.24 -7.02 1.07
CA LEU A 63 -4.63 -6.59 2.33
C LEU A 63 -3.78 -7.73 2.90
N VAL A 64 -2.48 -7.51 3.10
CA VAL A 64 -1.57 -8.51 3.67
C VAL A 64 -1.24 -8.16 5.11
N GLU A 65 -1.61 -9.03 6.04
CA GLU A 65 -1.34 -8.85 7.47
C GLU A 65 -1.11 -10.21 8.14
N SER A 66 -0.09 -10.30 8.98
CA SER A 66 0.28 -11.54 9.68
C SER A 66 -0.25 -11.62 11.11
N ASP A 67 -0.62 -10.51 11.74
CA ASP A 67 -1.18 -10.48 13.09
C ASP A 67 -2.66 -10.89 13.09
N ARG A 68 -2.98 -11.95 13.83
CA ARG A 68 -4.33 -12.50 13.91
C ARG A 68 -5.40 -11.52 14.39
N LYS A 69 -5.05 -10.64 15.34
CA LYS A 69 -6.02 -9.67 15.89
C LYS A 69 -6.35 -8.60 14.87
N LYS A 70 -5.32 -8.10 14.16
CA LYS A 70 -5.50 -7.12 13.08
C LYS A 70 -6.28 -7.72 11.91
N VAL A 71 -5.97 -8.96 11.51
CA VAL A 71 -6.73 -9.69 10.48
C VAL A 71 -8.21 -9.82 10.86
N SER A 72 -8.51 -10.19 12.10
CA SER A 72 -9.89 -10.29 12.57
C SER A 72 -10.63 -8.95 12.51
N PHE A 73 -9.94 -7.86 12.87
CA PHE A 73 -10.46 -6.50 12.74
C PHE A 73 -10.74 -6.12 11.28
N LEU A 74 -9.76 -6.31 10.38
CA LEU A 74 -9.91 -6.00 8.95
C LEU A 74 -11.10 -6.76 8.35
N ARG A 75 -11.22 -8.06 8.62
CA ARG A 75 -12.33 -8.89 8.13
C ARG A 75 -13.68 -8.43 8.67
N ALA A 76 -13.75 -7.99 9.93
CA ALA A 76 -14.97 -7.44 10.50
C ALA A 76 -15.39 -6.16 9.77
N VAL A 77 -14.46 -5.21 9.57
CA VAL A 77 -14.77 -3.97 8.85
C VAL A 77 -15.20 -4.24 7.40
N ILE A 78 -14.50 -5.13 6.69
CA ILE A 78 -14.87 -5.49 5.30
C ILE A 78 -16.29 -6.05 5.26
N ARG A 79 -16.65 -6.97 6.17
CA ARG A 79 -17.99 -7.55 6.24
C ARG A 79 -19.06 -6.49 6.52
N ASP A 80 -18.77 -5.58 7.45
CA ASP A 80 -19.75 -4.59 7.92
C ASP A 80 -19.94 -3.43 6.93
N THR A 81 -18.93 -3.16 6.09
CA THR A 81 -18.95 -2.06 5.10
C THR A 81 -19.17 -2.50 3.66
N GLY A 82 -18.97 -3.79 3.36
CA GLY A 82 -18.97 -4.28 1.97
C GLY A 82 -17.78 -3.81 1.14
N ALA A 83 -16.69 -3.33 1.77
CA ALA A 83 -15.51 -2.86 1.06
C ALA A 83 -14.93 -3.95 0.13
N PRO A 84 -14.58 -3.62 -1.14
CA PRO A 84 -14.04 -4.58 -2.10
C PRO A 84 -12.58 -4.94 -1.76
N ALA A 85 -12.41 -5.72 -0.70
CA ALA A 85 -11.10 -6.13 -0.22
C ALA A 85 -11.05 -7.58 0.24
N THR A 86 -9.87 -8.19 0.10
CA THR A 86 -9.55 -9.53 0.61
C THR A 86 -8.37 -9.47 1.57
N VAL A 87 -8.49 -10.10 2.74
CA VAL A 87 -7.40 -10.18 3.73
C VAL A 87 -6.64 -11.49 3.58
N HIS A 88 -5.36 -11.39 3.24
CA HIS A 88 -4.39 -12.48 3.25
C HIS A 88 -3.73 -12.56 4.63
N HIS A 89 -4.12 -13.56 5.43
CA HIS A 89 -3.54 -13.78 6.77
C HIS A 89 -2.24 -14.57 6.64
N MET A 90 -1.17 -13.90 6.27
CA MET A 90 0.16 -14.48 6.11
C MET A 90 1.25 -13.42 6.09
N ARG A 91 2.49 -13.86 6.11
CA ARG A 91 3.63 -13.01 5.82
C ARG A 91 3.69 -12.71 4.32
N ILE A 92 4.24 -11.54 3.96
CA ILE A 92 4.33 -11.11 2.57
C ILE A 92 5.21 -12.05 1.74
N GLU A 93 6.24 -12.63 2.34
CA GLU A 93 7.13 -13.61 1.69
C GLU A 93 6.35 -14.86 1.26
N ALA A 94 5.49 -15.39 2.13
CA ALA A 94 4.64 -16.52 1.80
C ALA A 94 3.62 -16.21 0.70
N LEU A 95 3.10 -14.98 0.66
CA LEU A 95 2.21 -14.54 -0.40
C LEU A 95 2.96 -14.44 -1.74
N SER A 96 4.21 -13.99 -1.72
CA SER A 96 5.05 -13.89 -2.92
C SER A 96 5.36 -15.26 -3.53
N GLU A 97 5.51 -16.29 -2.71
CA GLU A 97 5.67 -17.67 -3.15
C GLU A 97 4.38 -18.26 -3.74
N ALA A 98 3.25 -18.04 -3.07
CA ALA A 98 1.95 -18.56 -3.49
C ALA A 98 1.41 -17.87 -4.75
N ARG A 99 1.63 -16.57 -4.92
CA ARG A 99 1.19 -15.71 -6.03
C ARG A 99 -0.16 -16.12 -6.64
N PRO A 100 -1.26 -16.03 -5.89
CA PRO A 100 -2.59 -16.35 -6.43
C PRO A 100 -2.92 -15.48 -7.63
N GLU A 101 -3.77 -15.98 -8.55
CA GLU A 101 -4.05 -15.34 -9.85
C GLU A 101 -4.28 -13.82 -9.82
N PRO A 102 -5.10 -13.24 -8.93
CA PRO A 102 -5.30 -11.79 -8.93
C PRO A 102 -4.00 -11.01 -8.67
N LEU A 103 -3.02 -11.60 -7.95
CA LEU A 103 -1.75 -10.96 -7.59
C LEU A 103 -0.61 -11.22 -8.56
N ARG A 104 -0.87 -11.87 -9.67
CA ARG A 104 0.10 -11.99 -10.78
C ARG A 104 0.22 -10.70 -11.58
N GLN A 105 -0.82 -9.87 -11.56
CA GLN A 105 -0.87 -8.57 -12.23
C GLN A 105 -1.39 -7.53 -11.24
N VAL A 106 -0.50 -7.01 -10.39
CA VAL A 106 -0.80 -5.93 -9.46
C VAL A 106 -0.57 -4.60 -10.17
N ASP A 107 -1.56 -3.71 -10.13
CA ASP A 107 -1.44 -2.37 -10.72
C ASP A 107 -0.79 -1.39 -9.73
N VAL A 108 -1.21 -1.43 -8.46
CA VAL A 108 -0.71 -0.51 -7.43
C VAL A 108 -0.34 -1.27 -6.16
N ILE A 109 0.89 -1.06 -5.69
CA ILE A 109 1.34 -1.55 -4.38
C ILE A 109 1.35 -0.37 -3.40
N THR A 110 0.81 -0.58 -2.20
CA THR A 110 0.85 0.42 -1.12
C THR A 110 1.50 -0.15 0.14
N ALA A 111 2.13 0.73 0.91
CA ALA A 111 2.62 0.42 2.25
C ALA A 111 2.74 1.67 3.11
N ARG A 112 2.54 1.51 4.42
CA ARG A 112 2.80 2.54 5.42
C ARG A 112 3.41 1.93 6.68
N ALA A 113 4.52 2.52 7.16
CA ALA A 113 5.17 2.18 8.44
C ALA A 113 5.50 0.67 8.63
N LEU A 114 5.78 -0.06 7.55
CA LEU A 114 6.09 -1.50 7.58
C LEU A 114 7.59 -1.75 7.77
N ALA A 115 8.42 -1.12 6.92
CA ALA A 115 9.87 -1.33 6.88
C ALA A 115 10.59 -0.13 6.23
N PRO A 116 11.91 0.02 6.40
CA PRO A 116 12.73 0.91 5.58
C PRO A 116 12.64 0.58 4.09
N MET A 117 12.96 1.53 3.21
CA MET A 117 12.81 1.41 1.75
C MET A 117 13.51 0.17 1.17
N GLN A 118 14.69 -0.18 1.66
CA GLN A 118 15.42 -1.37 1.22
C GLN A 118 14.61 -2.67 1.44
N GLY A 119 14.01 -2.82 2.63
CA GLY A 119 13.16 -3.98 2.95
C GLY A 119 11.87 -3.97 2.14
N LEU A 120 11.23 -2.79 1.98
CA LEU A 120 10.03 -2.66 1.14
C LEU A 120 10.30 -3.06 -0.31
N ALA A 121 11.43 -2.65 -0.88
CA ALA A 121 11.80 -3.03 -2.23
C ALA A 121 11.88 -4.56 -2.39
N GLY A 122 12.47 -5.27 -1.42
CA GLY A 122 12.51 -6.73 -1.41
C GLY A 122 11.11 -7.38 -1.35
N PHE A 123 10.20 -6.82 -0.55
CA PHE A 123 8.82 -7.31 -0.46
C PHE A 123 8.00 -7.03 -1.71
N MET A 124 8.24 -5.92 -2.40
CA MET A 124 7.50 -5.52 -3.60
C MET A 124 8.01 -6.21 -4.86
N ALA A 125 9.31 -6.46 -4.97
CA ALA A 125 9.95 -6.95 -6.19
C ALA A 125 9.25 -8.18 -6.82
N PRO A 126 8.76 -9.19 -6.06
CA PRO A 126 8.04 -10.32 -6.64
C PRO A 126 6.74 -9.95 -7.35
N PHE A 127 6.11 -8.83 -6.99
CA PHE A 127 4.83 -8.38 -7.54
C PHE A 127 4.99 -7.28 -8.59
N PHE A 128 6.21 -6.76 -8.78
CA PHE A 128 6.49 -5.66 -9.70
C PHE A 128 6.60 -6.15 -11.14
N ASN A 129 5.92 -5.48 -12.05
CA ASN A 129 6.01 -5.68 -13.50
C ASN A 129 6.04 -4.31 -14.21
N SER A 130 6.05 -4.28 -15.53
CA SER A 130 6.18 -3.04 -16.31
C SER A 130 5.00 -2.06 -16.17
N SER A 131 3.84 -2.52 -15.68
CA SER A 131 2.65 -1.70 -15.44
C SER A 131 2.41 -1.39 -13.96
N THR A 132 3.15 -2.04 -13.06
CA THR A 132 3.00 -1.84 -11.61
C THR A 132 3.65 -0.54 -11.17
N ILE A 133 2.96 0.20 -10.30
CA ILE A 133 3.56 1.28 -9.53
C ILE A 133 3.45 0.98 -8.03
N ALA A 134 4.36 1.55 -7.24
CA ALA A 134 4.19 1.56 -5.79
C ALA A 134 4.00 2.99 -5.28
N LEU A 135 3.09 3.18 -4.32
CA LEU A 135 2.79 4.45 -3.67
C LEU A 135 2.95 4.29 -2.15
N LEU A 136 4.07 4.78 -1.64
CA LEU A 136 4.52 4.48 -0.29
C LEU A 136 4.51 5.72 0.59
N HIS A 137 3.90 5.65 1.77
CA HIS A 137 4.03 6.69 2.78
C HIS A 137 5.40 6.61 3.46
N LYS A 138 6.14 7.71 3.42
CA LYS A 138 7.45 7.83 4.07
C LYS A 138 7.53 9.09 4.92
N GLY A 139 8.10 8.97 6.12
CA GLY A 139 8.37 10.08 7.03
C GLY A 139 9.57 10.93 6.58
N ARG A 140 10.08 11.76 7.49
CA ARG A 140 11.17 12.74 7.24
C ARG A 140 12.45 12.12 6.69
N ASP A 141 12.75 10.88 7.02
CA ASP A 141 14.04 10.23 6.70
C ASP A 141 14.00 9.53 5.31
N TRP A 142 13.00 9.85 4.48
CA TRP A 142 12.76 9.21 3.19
C TRP A 142 13.94 9.30 2.21
N GLN A 143 14.70 10.40 2.23
CA GLN A 143 15.85 10.59 1.33
C GLN A 143 17.00 9.66 1.69
N GLU A 144 17.27 9.52 2.99
CA GLU A 144 18.29 8.59 3.49
C GLU A 144 17.89 7.14 3.19
N GLU A 145 16.64 6.77 3.41
CA GLU A 145 16.12 5.45 3.08
C GLU A 145 16.24 5.12 1.58
N LEU A 146 15.96 6.08 0.68
CA LEU A 146 16.14 5.90 -0.76
C LEU A 146 17.63 5.73 -1.12
N THR A 147 18.51 6.52 -0.51
CA THR A 147 19.97 6.42 -0.73
C THR A 147 20.50 5.04 -0.32
N GLN A 148 20.06 4.53 0.83
CA GLN A 148 20.44 3.21 1.30
C GLN A 148 19.88 2.10 0.38
N ALA A 149 18.60 2.21 -0.01
CA ALA A 149 17.98 1.24 -0.92
C ALA A 149 18.67 1.19 -2.29
N ALA A 150 19.12 2.35 -2.80
CA ALA A 150 19.81 2.45 -4.09
C ALA A 150 21.14 1.69 -4.16
N GLN A 151 21.70 1.24 -3.05
CA GLN A 151 22.88 0.37 -3.03
C GLN A 151 22.58 -1.05 -3.56
N TYR A 152 21.34 -1.52 -3.39
CA TYR A 152 20.90 -2.88 -3.71
C TYR A 152 19.86 -2.94 -4.83
N TRP A 153 19.16 -1.82 -5.07
CA TRP A 153 18.03 -1.75 -5.98
C TRP A 153 18.20 -0.62 -6.99
N LYS A 154 17.76 -0.84 -8.21
CA LYS A 154 17.52 0.21 -9.20
C LYS A 154 16.07 0.65 -9.03
N LEU A 155 15.87 1.92 -8.69
CA LEU A 155 14.56 2.50 -8.41
C LEU A 155 14.36 3.72 -9.32
N ASP A 156 13.25 3.76 -10.05
CA ASP A 156 12.74 4.99 -10.67
C ASP A 156 11.69 5.58 -9.76
N THR A 157 11.96 6.75 -9.16
CA THR A 157 11.15 7.30 -8.08
C THR A 157 10.78 8.76 -8.29
N ILE A 158 9.55 9.10 -7.86
CA ILE A 158 9.10 10.50 -7.71
C ILE A 158 8.64 10.70 -6.27
N ALA A 159 9.10 11.78 -5.65
CA ALA A 159 8.70 12.16 -4.29
C ALA A 159 7.64 13.26 -4.35
N HIS A 160 6.40 12.92 -3.99
CA HIS A 160 5.29 13.87 -3.91
C HIS A 160 5.16 14.41 -2.47
N PRO A 161 4.89 15.71 -2.28
CA PRO A 161 4.66 16.27 -0.95
C PRO A 161 3.39 15.66 -0.34
N SER A 162 3.45 15.30 0.94
CA SER A 162 2.25 14.92 1.68
C SER A 162 1.42 16.16 2.02
N ARG A 163 0.10 16.06 1.90
CA ARG A 163 -0.85 17.12 2.30
C ARG A 163 -1.13 17.15 3.78
N THR A 164 -0.76 16.08 4.49
CA THR A 164 -1.07 15.89 5.91
C THR A 164 0.12 16.13 6.82
N ASP A 165 1.35 16.06 6.27
CA ASP A 165 2.59 16.28 7.01
C ASP A 165 3.66 16.85 6.09
N ALA A 166 4.13 18.06 6.38
CA ALA A 166 5.12 18.77 5.57
C ALA A 166 6.49 18.05 5.46
N GLN A 167 6.83 17.22 6.45
CA GLN A 167 8.07 16.43 6.47
C GLN A 167 7.94 15.08 5.78
N ALA A 168 6.71 14.58 5.59
CA ALA A 168 6.44 13.31 4.94
C ALA A 168 6.36 13.44 3.41
N ARG A 169 6.53 12.31 2.74
CA ARG A 169 6.37 12.20 1.28
C ARG A 169 5.58 10.94 0.93
N LEU A 170 4.88 11.01 -0.18
CA LEU A 170 4.43 9.84 -0.93
C LEU A 170 5.49 9.55 -1.97
N ILE A 171 6.14 8.40 -1.84
CA ILE A 171 7.14 7.94 -2.81
C ILE A 171 6.45 7.06 -3.84
N GLU A 172 6.39 7.56 -5.07
CA GLU A 172 5.97 6.79 -6.23
C GLU A 172 7.19 6.04 -6.78
N ILE A 173 7.07 4.74 -6.99
CA ILE A 173 8.08 3.91 -7.65
C ILE A 173 7.48 3.39 -8.94
N ARG A 174 8.09 3.71 -10.08
CA ARG A 174 7.65 3.32 -11.42
C ARG A 174 8.40 2.12 -12.00
N ALA A 175 9.62 1.90 -11.52
CA ALA A 175 10.42 0.74 -11.88
C ALA A 175 11.24 0.28 -10.68
N LEU A 176 11.35 -1.03 -10.55
CA LEU A 176 12.08 -1.69 -9.46
C LEU A 176 12.77 -2.95 -10.00
N SER A 177 14.09 -3.03 -9.84
CA SER A 177 14.87 -4.26 -10.10
C SER A 177 16.07 -4.35 -9.18
N ALA A 178 16.54 -5.56 -8.91
CA ALA A 178 17.81 -5.77 -8.21
C ALA A 178 18.98 -5.22 -9.04
N ARG A 179 20.07 -4.83 -8.36
CA ARG A 179 21.34 -4.43 -9.00
C ARG A 179 22.17 -5.61 -9.40
#